data_a47fa0213097cc9072f42c4f84fcf58b
#
_entry.id   a47fa0213097cc9072f42c4f84fcf58b
#
_cell.length_a   1.000
_cell.length_b   1.000
_cell.length_c   1.000
_cell.angle_alpha   90.00
_cell.angle_beta   90.00
_cell.angle_gamma   90.00
#
_symmetry.space_group_name_H-M   'P 1'
#
loop_
_entity.id
_entity.type
_entity.pdbx_description
1 polymer ?
#
loop_
_entity_poly.entity_id
_entity_poly.type
_entity_poly.pdbx_seq_one_letter_code
_entity_poly.pdbx_strand_id
1 'polypeptide(L)'
;MLAPCNSIECAETLDLSAVDVPGSDDEKIIEVLRSPSELGTLQHGNNKHFYSNGAFNLIQLVLYILSQTGPAHVFMCSYSISMDSIATLLKHKERGDILDIRFLIDNRVRSISPKPFDYLITAFPNDYRCCALHAKVALIWNKDWKISVIGSQNATHNPKLERGIIHTDSSVFSFDLITLRDAFDSGTK
;
A
#
# COMPACT_ATOMS: atom_id res chain seq x y z
N MET A 1 6.01 7.13 -28.41
CA MET A 1 5.91 5.70 -28.78
C MET A 1 6.53 4.91 -27.65
N LEU A 2 5.72 4.35 -26.78
CA LEU A 2 6.18 3.44 -25.73
C LEU A 2 6.24 2.04 -26.34
N ALA A 3 7.40 1.40 -26.21
CA ALA A 3 7.62 0.05 -26.68
C ALA A 3 6.65 -0.93 -26.02
N PRO A 4 6.11 -1.93 -26.73
CA PRO A 4 5.27 -2.95 -26.14
C PRO A 4 6.11 -3.82 -25.21
N CYS A 5 5.69 -3.96 -23.97
CA CYS A 5 6.23 -4.95 -23.06
C CYS A 5 5.78 -6.33 -23.55
N ASN A 6 6.62 -6.99 -24.33
CA ASN A 6 6.39 -8.36 -24.76
C ASN A 6 6.83 -9.33 -23.68
N SER A 7 6.01 -10.38 -23.55
CA SER A 7 6.20 -11.64 -22.82
C SER A 7 6.13 -11.56 -21.29
N ILE A 8 4.89 -11.43 -20.80
CA ILE A 8 4.44 -12.30 -19.72
C ILE A 8 3.51 -13.30 -20.41
N GLU A 9 3.94 -14.56 -20.49
CA GLU A 9 3.09 -15.68 -20.90
C GLU A 9 1.78 -15.55 -20.15
N CYS A 10 0.67 -15.75 -20.88
CA CYS A 10 -0.66 -15.80 -20.31
C CYS A 10 -0.66 -16.85 -19.21
N ALA A 11 -0.48 -16.44 -17.97
CA ALA A 11 -0.79 -17.28 -16.84
C ALA A 11 -2.27 -17.65 -16.99
N GLU A 12 -2.55 -18.95 -16.91
CA GLU A 12 -3.90 -19.48 -16.77
C GLU A 12 -4.71 -18.55 -15.89
N THR A 13 -5.95 -18.27 -16.26
CA THR A 13 -6.88 -17.46 -15.47
C THR A 13 -6.99 -18.09 -14.09
N LEU A 14 -6.12 -17.66 -13.17
CA LEU A 14 -6.23 -18.00 -11.76
C LEU A 14 -7.57 -17.44 -11.30
N ASP A 15 -8.37 -18.30 -10.68
CA ASP A 15 -9.52 -17.82 -9.91
C ASP A 15 -8.94 -17.01 -8.72
N LEU A 16 -8.85 -15.70 -8.92
CA LEU A 16 -8.26 -14.76 -7.95
C LEU A 16 -9.19 -14.48 -6.76
N SER A 17 -10.24 -15.29 -6.56
CA SER A 17 -11.19 -15.09 -5.46
C SER A 17 -10.57 -15.35 -4.08
N ALA A 18 -9.58 -16.22 -3.98
CA ALA A 18 -8.87 -16.53 -2.75
C ALA A 18 -7.47 -17.08 -3.01
N VAL A 19 -6.56 -16.85 -2.07
CA VAL A 19 -5.22 -17.43 -2.03
C VAL A 19 -5.00 -18.10 -0.68
N ASP A 20 -4.69 -19.38 -0.70
CA ASP A 20 -4.24 -20.09 0.50
C ASP A 20 -2.78 -19.72 0.79
N VAL A 21 -2.58 -19.07 1.93
CA VAL A 21 -1.24 -18.75 2.43
C VAL A 21 -0.94 -19.67 3.59
N PRO A 22 0.11 -20.49 3.51
CA PRO A 22 0.53 -21.31 4.64
C PRO A 22 0.79 -20.42 5.85
N GLY A 23 0.14 -20.70 6.97
CA GLY A 23 0.46 -20.05 8.24
C GLY A 23 1.92 -20.37 8.58
N SER A 24 2.70 -19.36 9.01
CA SER A 24 4.00 -19.59 9.61
C SER A 24 3.82 -19.73 11.12
N ASP A 25 4.47 -20.71 11.74
CA ASP A 25 4.48 -20.86 13.20
C ASP A 25 5.14 -19.68 13.91
N ASP A 26 5.78 -18.77 13.14
CA ASP A 26 6.47 -17.57 13.60
C ASP A 26 5.62 -16.29 13.47
N GLU A 27 4.29 -16.39 13.35
CA GLU A 27 3.42 -15.22 13.34
C GLU A 27 3.54 -14.45 14.67
N LYS A 28 4.08 -13.26 14.60
CA LYS A 28 4.16 -12.40 15.76
C LYS A 28 2.89 -11.59 15.93
N ILE A 29 2.11 -11.92 16.95
CA ILE A 29 0.98 -11.11 17.41
C ILE A 29 1.56 -9.98 18.28
N ILE A 30 1.31 -8.75 17.88
CA ILE A 30 1.80 -7.56 18.57
C ILE A 30 0.61 -6.85 19.21
N GLU A 31 0.79 -6.40 20.43
CA GLU A 31 -0.20 -5.61 21.17
C GLU A 31 -0.55 -4.29 20.48
N VAL A 32 -1.46 -3.52 21.05
CA VAL A 32 -1.87 -2.22 20.49
C VAL A 32 -0.68 -1.28 20.43
N LEU A 33 -0.27 -0.91 19.23
CA LEU A 33 0.90 -0.09 18.96
C LEU A 33 0.60 1.41 19.12
N ARG A 34 1.58 2.13 19.65
CA ARG A 34 1.59 3.60 19.74
C ARG A 34 2.45 4.23 18.64
N SER A 35 3.33 3.45 18.05
CA SER A 35 4.23 3.88 16.98
C SER A 35 4.51 2.71 16.03
N PRO A 36 4.73 2.94 14.72
CA PRO A 36 5.17 1.89 13.81
C PRO A 36 6.49 1.23 14.23
N SER A 37 7.37 1.93 14.97
CA SER A 37 8.65 1.38 15.44
C SER A 37 8.50 0.22 16.42
N GLU A 38 7.38 0.11 17.11
CA GLU A 38 7.07 -1.02 18.01
C GLU A 38 6.86 -2.34 17.25
N LEU A 39 6.63 -2.30 15.94
CA LEU A 39 6.62 -3.48 15.08
C LEU A 39 7.96 -4.25 15.10
N GLY A 40 9.04 -3.54 15.42
CA GLY A 40 10.41 -4.10 15.40
C GLY A 40 10.86 -4.45 13.97
N THR A 41 11.96 -5.16 13.85
CA THR A 41 12.60 -5.49 12.57
C THR A 41 11.72 -6.40 11.72
N LEU A 42 11.63 -6.09 10.43
CA LEU A 42 11.02 -6.97 9.44
C LEU A 42 11.94 -8.16 9.16
N GLN A 43 11.34 -9.30 8.92
CA GLN A 43 12.05 -10.53 8.54
C GLN A 43 11.30 -11.20 7.39
N HIS A 44 12.03 -11.76 6.43
CA HIS A 44 11.42 -12.49 5.33
C HIS A 44 10.65 -13.70 5.84
N GLY A 45 9.46 -13.92 5.30
CA GLY A 45 8.58 -15.02 5.66
C GLY A 45 7.81 -14.83 6.96
N ASN A 46 8.04 -13.73 7.70
CA ASN A 46 7.32 -13.46 8.95
C ASN A 46 6.21 -12.43 8.74
N ASN A 47 5.00 -12.81 9.10
CA ASN A 47 3.86 -11.91 9.14
C ASN A 47 3.77 -11.20 10.48
N LYS A 48 3.34 -9.94 10.47
CA LYS A 48 3.13 -9.16 11.69
C LYS A 48 1.68 -8.70 11.77
N HIS A 49 0.98 -9.16 12.78
CA HIS A 49 -0.39 -8.76 13.09
C HIS A 49 -0.38 -7.71 14.19
N PHE A 50 -1.07 -6.61 14.01
CA PHE A 50 -1.09 -5.54 14.99
C PHE A 50 -2.41 -4.81 15.08
N TYR A 51 -2.61 -4.12 16.19
CA TYR A 51 -3.63 -3.09 16.38
C TYR A 51 -2.96 -1.74 16.63
N SER A 52 -3.63 -0.65 16.30
CA SER A 52 -3.27 0.70 16.71
C SER A 52 -4.51 1.49 17.11
N ASN A 53 -4.35 2.44 18.03
CA ASN A 53 -5.43 3.35 18.46
C ASN A 53 -5.36 4.68 17.70
N GLY A 54 -5.19 4.62 16.36
CA GLY A 54 -5.05 5.82 15.55
C GLY A 54 -3.76 6.60 15.81
N ALA A 55 -2.78 5.98 16.47
CA ALA A 55 -1.49 6.61 16.76
C ALA A 55 -0.67 6.88 15.49
N PHE A 56 -0.95 6.14 14.43
CA PHE A 56 -0.34 6.31 13.10
C PHE A 56 -1.30 5.89 11.99
N ASN A 57 -1.11 6.42 10.82
CA ASN A 57 -1.86 6.09 9.61
C ASN A 57 -1.06 5.17 8.68
N LEU A 58 -1.68 4.76 7.56
CA LEU A 58 -1.03 3.90 6.56
C LEU A 58 0.28 4.48 6.02
N ILE A 59 0.37 5.81 5.85
CA ILE A 59 1.59 6.45 5.32
C ILE A 59 2.77 6.33 6.29
N GLN A 60 2.53 6.58 7.57
CA GLN A 60 3.57 6.45 8.60
C GLN A 60 4.08 5.01 8.69
N LEU A 61 3.19 4.02 8.48
CA LEU A 61 3.57 2.62 8.41
C LEU A 61 4.42 2.33 7.15
N VAL A 62 4.02 2.84 5.98
CA VAL A 62 4.81 2.73 4.74
C VAL A 62 6.20 3.32 4.93
N LEU A 63 6.32 4.52 5.51
CA LEU A 63 7.60 5.16 5.74
C LEU A 63 8.49 4.39 6.72
N TYR A 64 7.88 3.80 7.74
CA TYR A 64 8.62 2.93 8.67
C TYR A 64 9.16 1.68 7.95
N ILE A 65 8.37 1.07 7.07
CA ILE A 65 8.82 -0.05 6.27
C ILE A 65 9.97 0.37 5.34
N LEU A 66 9.83 1.50 4.64
CA LEU A 66 10.89 2.04 3.78
C LEU A 66 12.21 2.30 4.55
N SER A 67 12.13 2.71 5.81
CA SER A 67 13.34 2.90 6.64
C SER A 67 14.11 1.60 6.90
N GLN A 68 13.46 0.44 6.75
CA GLN A 68 14.07 -0.87 6.93
C GLN A 68 14.46 -1.55 5.61
N THR A 69 13.69 -1.33 4.56
CA THR A 69 13.90 -1.95 3.24
C THR A 69 14.84 -1.17 2.35
N GLY A 70 15.07 0.11 2.67
CA GLY A 70 15.69 1.08 1.78
C GLY A 70 14.74 1.52 0.65
N PRO A 71 15.27 2.22 -0.37
CA PRO A 71 14.48 2.72 -1.49
C PRO A 71 13.66 1.64 -2.18
N ALA A 72 12.36 1.90 -2.40
CA ALA A 72 11.45 0.92 -2.95
C ALA A 72 10.34 1.56 -3.80
N HIS A 73 9.69 0.75 -4.62
CA HIS A 73 8.45 1.09 -5.31
C HIS A 73 7.29 0.96 -4.31
N VAL A 74 6.28 1.81 -4.47
CA VAL A 74 5.07 1.81 -3.65
C VAL A 74 3.83 1.79 -4.54
N PHE A 75 2.90 0.89 -4.27
CA PHE A 75 1.57 0.94 -4.85
C PHE A 75 0.54 0.84 -3.73
N MET A 76 -0.29 1.84 -3.58
CA MET A 76 -1.22 1.87 -2.48
C MET A 76 -2.64 2.14 -2.92
N CYS A 77 -3.58 1.52 -2.23
CA CYS A 77 -4.98 1.85 -2.34
C CYS A 77 -5.53 2.34 -0.99
N SER A 78 -6.38 3.36 -1.04
CA SER A 78 -7.01 3.92 0.14
C SER A 78 -8.34 4.56 -0.20
N TYR A 79 -9.31 4.42 0.71
CA TYR A 79 -10.59 5.11 0.59
C TYR A 79 -10.45 6.63 0.74
N SER A 80 -9.48 7.11 1.53
CA SER A 80 -9.23 8.53 1.74
C SER A 80 -7.74 8.80 1.95
N ILE A 81 -7.30 10.00 1.58
CA ILE A 81 -5.94 10.47 1.74
C ILE A 81 -5.95 11.94 2.18
N SER A 82 -5.05 12.33 3.07
CA SER A 82 -4.91 13.72 3.53
C SER A 82 -3.85 14.49 2.74
N MET A 83 -3.94 15.83 2.76
CA MET A 83 -2.92 16.69 2.13
C MET A 83 -1.53 16.45 2.73
N ASP A 84 -1.43 16.31 4.05
CA ASP A 84 -0.15 16.05 4.73
C ASP A 84 0.46 14.70 4.30
N SER A 85 -0.39 13.68 4.11
CA SER A 85 0.04 12.39 3.58
C SER A 85 0.61 12.51 2.17
N ILE A 86 -0.06 13.26 1.29
CA ILE A 86 0.39 13.50 -0.09
C ILE A 86 1.72 14.27 -0.09
N ALA A 87 1.81 15.37 0.67
CA ALA A 87 3.02 16.18 0.78
C ALA A 87 4.21 15.34 1.31
N THR A 88 3.95 14.48 2.29
CA THR A 88 4.96 13.59 2.85
C THR A 88 5.46 12.59 1.81
N LEU A 89 4.57 11.94 1.06
CA LEU A 89 4.93 10.99 0.01
C LEU A 89 5.71 11.67 -1.13
N LEU A 90 5.29 12.88 -1.53
CA LEU A 90 5.99 13.67 -2.55
C LEU A 90 7.44 13.96 -2.12
N LYS A 91 7.63 14.43 -0.88
CA LYS A 91 8.97 14.67 -0.32
C LYS A 91 9.84 13.42 -0.32
N HIS A 92 9.31 12.26 0.02
CA HIS A 92 10.07 11.00 0.00
C HIS A 92 10.36 10.52 -1.42
N LYS A 93 9.46 10.78 -2.39
CA LYS A 93 9.74 10.53 -3.82
C LYS A 93 10.87 11.44 -4.34
N GLU A 94 10.83 12.72 -4.02
CA GLU A 94 11.87 13.69 -4.40
C GLU A 94 13.25 13.36 -3.80
N ARG A 95 13.29 12.77 -2.61
CA ARG A 95 14.52 12.33 -1.95
C ARG A 95 15.05 10.99 -2.49
N GLY A 96 14.27 10.27 -3.27
CA GLY A 96 14.61 8.95 -3.78
C GLY A 96 14.36 7.80 -2.80
N ASP A 97 13.72 8.04 -1.66
CA ASP A 97 13.29 6.98 -0.74
C ASP A 97 12.16 6.14 -1.38
N ILE A 98 11.33 6.78 -2.19
CA ILE A 98 10.30 6.14 -3.02
C ILE A 98 10.76 6.23 -4.48
N LEU A 99 11.04 5.08 -5.10
CA LEU A 99 11.50 4.99 -6.48
C LEU A 99 10.38 5.31 -7.48
N ASP A 100 9.21 4.77 -7.22
CA ASP A 100 7.98 5.00 -7.99
C ASP A 100 6.79 4.83 -7.05
N ILE A 101 5.69 5.54 -7.33
CA ILE A 101 4.47 5.45 -6.52
C ILE A 101 3.24 5.42 -7.41
N ARG A 102 2.26 4.60 -7.05
CA ARG A 102 0.92 4.57 -7.66
C ARG A 102 -0.16 4.60 -6.61
N PHE A 103 -1.27 5.22 -6.97
CA PHE A 103 -2.44 5.36 -6.11
C PHE A 103 -3.69 4.82 -6.78
N LEU A 104 -4.42 4.00 -6.04
CA LEU A 104 -5.79 3.63 -6.38
C LEU A 104 -6.71 4.20 -5.30
N ILE A 105 -7.59 5.13 -5.67
CA ILE A 105 -8.39 5.92 -4.74
C ILE A 105 -9.88 5.71 -5.02
N ASP A 106 -10.71 5.74 -3.98
CA ASP A 106 -12.16 5.64 -4.14
C ASP A 106 -12.72 6.81 -4.96
N ASN A 107 -13.65 6.52 -5.88
CA ASN A 107 -14.28 7.49 -6.77
C ASN A 107 -14.91 8.67 -6.02
N ARG A 108 -15.41 8.46 -4.80
CA ARG A 108 -16.08 9.47 -4.00
C ARG A 108 -15.13 10.51 -3.41
N VAL A 109 -13.81 10.26 -3.42
CA VAL A 109 -12.83 11.21 -2.87
C VAL A 109 -12.94 12.58 -3.53
N ARG A 110 -13.29 12.63 -4.82
CA ARG A 110 -13.49 13.88 -5.57
C ARG A 110 -14.56 14.79 -4.96
N SER A 111 -15.61 14.20 -4.39
CA SER A 111 -16.74 14.92 -3.79
C SER A 111 -16.59 15.13 -2.28
N ILE A 112 -16.05 14.13 -1.56
CA ILE A 112 -15.97 14.16 -0.09
C ILE A 112 -14.70 14.85 0.43
N SER A 113 -13.64 14.89 -0.38
CA SER A 113 -12.35 15.48 -0.03
C SER A 113 -11.69 16.17 -1.24
N PRO A 114 -12.34 17.21 -1.82
CA PRO A 114 -11.88 17.81 -3.08
C PRO A 114 -10.47 18.40 -2.97
N LYS A 115 -10.14 19.12 -1.91
CA LYS A 115 -8.81 19.74 -1.74
C LYS A 115 -7.66 18.71 -1.70
N PRO A 116 -7.71 17.63 -0.90
CA PRO A 116 -6.73 16.55 -0.98
C PRO A 116 -6.67 15.91 -2.37
N PHE A 117 -7.81 15.70 -3.02
CA PHE A 117 -7.83 15.16 -4.37
C PHE A 117 -7.14 16.06 -5.39
N ASP A 118 -7.46 17.36 -5.41
CA ASP A 118 -6.81 18.35 -6.29
C ASP A 118 -5.29 18.39 -6.06
N TYR A 119 -4.86 18.27 -4.81
CA TYR A 119 -3.44 18.21 -4.49
C TYR A 119 -2.80 16.92 -4.99
N LEU A 120 -3.47 15.77 -4.81
CA LEU A 120 -3.00 14.47 -5.32
C LEU A 120 -2.77 14.50 -6.84
N ILE A 121 -3.74 14.97 -7.61
CA ILE A 121 -3.64 15.02 -9.08
C ILE A 121 -2.60 16.00 -9.58
N THR A 122 -2.31 17.04 -8.79
CA THR A 122 -1.25 18.01 -9.09
C THR A 122 0.13 17.42 -8.78
N ALA A 123 0.29 16.76 -7.64
CA ALA A 123 1.56 16.19 -7.21
C ALA A 123 1.94 14.91 -7.97
N PHE A 124 0.92 14.11 -8.39
CA PHE A 124 1.08 12.80 -9.02
C PHE A 124 0.17 12.64 -10.25
N PRO A 125 0.31 13.47 -11.30
CA PRO A 125 -0.68 13.59 -12.38
C PRO A 125 -0.88 12.32 -13.21
N ASN A 126 0.08 11.42 -13.23
CA ASN A 126 0.04 10.17 -14.00
C ASN A 126 -0.03 8.91 -13.14
N ASP A 127 0.13 9.06 -11.84
CA ASP A 127 0.39 7.96 -10.92
C ASP A 127 -0.86 7.57 -10.10
N TYR A 128 -2.05 8.06 -10.47
CA TYR A 128 -3.29 7.73 -9.78
C TYR A 128 -4.38 7.22 -10.73
N ARG A 129 -5.29 6.44 -10.17
CA ARG A 129 -6.58 6.08 -10.78
C ARG A 129 -7.66 6.03 -9.70
N CYS A 130 -8.90 6.22 -10.14
CA CYS A 130 -10.08 6.13 -9.30
C CYS A 130 -10.93 4.93 -9.69
N CYS A 131 -11.45 4.21 -8.69
CA CYS A 131 -12.41 3.12 -8.88
C CYS A 131 -13.34 3.03 -7.65
N ALA A 132 -14.33 2.16 -7.69
CA ALA A 132 -15.13 1.83 -6.51
C ALA A 132 -14.28 0.99 -5.55
N LEU A 133 -13.80 1.58 -4.45
CA LEU A 133 -12.79 1.00 -3.60
C LEU A 133 -13.07 1.24 -2.10
N HIS A 134 -12.92 0.21 -1.28
CA HIS A 134 -12.87 0.35 0.18
C HIS A 134 -11.67 -0.35 0.83
N ALA A 135 -10.86 -1.06 0.06
CA ALA A 135 -9.63 -1.68 0.53
C ALA A 135 -8.58 -0.64 0.96
N LYS A 136 -7.73 -1.00 1.90
CA LYS A 136 -6.56 -0.25 2.34
C LYS A 136 -5.39 -1.21 2.30
N VAL A 137 -4.63 -1.11 1.24
CA VAL A 137 -3.46 -1.96 0.97
C VAL A 137 -2.31 -1.08 0.53
N ALA A 138 -1.11 -1.38 0.99
CA ALA A 138 0.10 -0.80 0.43
C ALA A 138 1.08 -1.90 0.08
N LEU A 139 1.52 -1.92 -1.17
CA LEU A 139 2.56 -2.80 -1.67
C LEU A 139 3.87 -2.04 -1.70
N ILE A 140 4.91 -2.63 -1.14
CA ILE A 140 6.25 -2.03 -1.07
C ILE A 140 7.22 -3.09 -1.57
N TRP A 141 8.00 -2.77 -2.62
CA TRP A 141 8.93 -3.75 -3.17
C TRP A 141 10.19 -3.12 -3.78
N ASN A 142 11.24 -3.87 -3.70
CA ASN A 142 12.50 -3.65 -4.41
C ASN A 142 13.11 -5.01 -4.79
N LYS A 143 14.41 -5.06 -5.07
CA LYS A 143 15.10 -6.32 -5.42
C LYS A 143 15.08 -7.36 -4.28
N ASP A 144 15.08 -6.91 -3.02
CA ASP A 144 15.22 -7.77 -1.85
C ASP A 144 13.89 -8.03 -1.13
N TRP A 145 12.90 -7.13 -1.26
CA TRP A 145 11.67 -7.16 -0.50
C TRP A 145 10.41 -7.17 -1.38
N LYS A 146 9.41 -7.93 -0.96
CA LYS A 146 8.04 -7.92 -1.46
C LYS A 146 7.10 -7.91 -0.26
N ILE A 147 6.48 -6.78 0.03
CA ILE A 147 5.71 -6.56 1.24
C ILE A 147 4.31 -6.10 0.89
N SER A 148 3.30 -6.77 1.49
CA SER A 148 1.91 -6.33 1.49
C SER A 148 1.51 -5.86 2.88
N VAL A 149 1.04 -4.64 2.98
CA VAL A 149 0.39 -4.08 4.17
C VAL A 149 -1.09 -4.05 3.93
N ILE A 150 -1.86 -4.77 4.73
CA ILE A 150 -3.30 -4.88 4.60
C ILE A 150 -3.94 -4.47 5.92
N GLY A 151 -4.94 -3.59 5.88
CA GLY A 151 -5.55 -3.16 7.14
C GLY A 151 -6.80 -2.33 6.98
N SER A 152 -7.22 -1.77 8.10
CA SER A 152 -8.34 -0.84 8.16
C SER A 152 -7.90 0.63 8.08
N GLN A 153 -6.59 0.91 8.25
CA GLN A 153 -6.03 2.26 8.25
C GLN A 153 -6.08 2.91 6.88
N ASN A 154 -6.69 4.09 6.81
CA ASN A 154 -6.60 4.96 5.64
C ASN A 154 -5.28 5.75 5.62
N ALA A 155 -5.01 6.40 4.50
CA ALA A 155 -3.95 7.42 4.37
C ALA A 155 -4.36 8.78 4.99
N THR A 156 -5.17 8.74 6.04
CA THR A 156 -5.63 9.88 6.85
C THR A 156 -5.48 9.54 8.31
N HIS A 157 -5.33 10.55 9.16
CA HIS A 157 -5.38 10.34 10.61
C HIS A 157 -6.81 9.95 11.04
N ASN A 158 -6.93 8.87 11.81
CA ASN A 158 -8.20 8.40 12.35
C ASN A 158 -7.99 7.90 13.78
N PRO A 159 -8.54 8.56 14.81
CA PRO A 159 -8.33 8.21 16.20
C PRO A 159 -9.19 7.01 16.65
N LYS A 160 -9.29 5.99 15.82
CA LYS A 160 -10.04 4.76 16.11
C LYS A 160 -9.11 3.56 16.23
N LEU A 161 -9.64 2.49 16.80
CA LEU A 161 -8.95 1.21 16.80
C LEU A 161 -8.85 0.71 15.36
N GLU A 162 -7.64 0.48 14.92
CA GLU A 162 -7.31 0.00 13.58
C GLU A 162 -6.58 -1.34 13.67
N ARG A 163 -6.83 -2.23 12.72
CA ARG A 163 -6.23 -3.54 12.60
C ARG A 163 -5.37 -3.61 11.35
N GLY A 164 -4.14 -4.12 11.45
CA GLY A 164 -3.29 -4.31 10.29
C GLY A 164 -2.50 -5.61 10.33
N ILE A 165 -2.07 -6.02 9.14
CA ILE A 165 -1.19 -7.15 8.89
C ILE A 165 -0.10 -6.68 7.93
N ILE A 166 1.14 -7.06 8.19
CA ILE A 166 2.25 -6.92 7.25
C ILE A 166 2.66 -8.32 6.83
N HIS A 167 2.51 -8.61 5.56
CA HIS A 167 3.01 -9.84 4.95
C HIS A 167 4.33 -9.57 4.25
N THR A 168 5.31 -10.44 4.49
CA THR A 168 6.58 -10.46 3.75
C THR A 168 6.66 -11.69 2.83
N ASP A 169 5.51 -12.32 2.58
CA ASP A 169 5.36 -13.47 1.69
C ASP A 169 5.12 -13.03 0.24
N SER A 170 5.82 -13.66 -0.69
CA SER A 170 5.75 -13.29 -2.11
C SER A 170 4.46 -13.70 -2.79
N SER A 171 3.73 -14.70 -2.28
CA SER A 171 2.45 -15.13 -2.84
C SER A 171 1.35 -14.13 -2.53
N VAL A 172 1.26 -13.66 -1.27
CA VAL A 172 0.34 -12.57 -0.88
C VAL A 172 0.63 -11.31 -1.69
N PHE A 173 1.91 -10.93 -1.77
CA PHE A 173 2.31 -9.77 -2.56
C PHE A 173 1.90 -9.88 -4.04
N SER A 174 2.12 -11.04 -4.65
CA SER A 174 1.80 -11.26 -6.07
C SER A 174 0.29 -11.22 -6.31
N PHE A 175 -0.49 -11.82 -5.43
CA PHE A 175 -1.95 -11.78 -5.48
C PHE A 175 -2.47 -10.33 -5.41
N ASP A 176 -2.02 -9.56 -4.42
CA ASP A 176 -2.42 -8.16 -4.25
C ASP A 176 -1.96 -7.31 -5.45
N LEU A 177 -0.73 -7.52 -5.94
CA LEU A 177 -0.18 -6.76 -7.05
C LEU A 177 -0.97 -6.96 -8.35
N ILE A 178 -1.33 -8.20 -8.67
CA ILE A 178 -2.14 -8.52 -9.86
C ILE A 178 -3.50 -7.84 -9.72
N THR A 179 -4.18 -8.03 -8.60
CA THR A 179 -5.52 -7.48 -8.35
C THR A 179 -5.53 -5.95 -8.43
N LEU A 180 -4.55 -5.29 -7.80
CA LEU A 180 -4.48 -3.83 -7.81
C LEU A 180 -4.06 -3.26 -9.18
N ARG A 181 -3.25 -3.98 -9.96
CA ARG A 181 -2.91 -3.58 -11.35
C ARG A 181 -4.14 -3.64 -12.23
N ASP A 182 -4.90 -4.71 -12.20
CA ASP A 182 -6.13 -4.84 -12.99
C ASP A 182 -7.13 -3.73 -12.66
N ALA A 183 -7.29 -3.43 -11.36
CA ALA A 183 -8.12 -2.31 -10.91
C ALA A 183 -7.56 -0.94 -11.33
N PHE A 184 -6.24 -0.77 -11.39
CA PHE A 184 -5.60 0.46 -11.84
C PHE A 184 -5.76 0.64 -13.35
N ASP A 185 -5.56 -0.40 -14.14
CA ASP A 185 -5.65 -0.36 -15.59
C ASP A 185 -7.09 -0.12 -16.08
N SER A 186 -8.08 -0.61 -15.33
CA SER A 186 -9.51 -0.36 -15.56
C SER A 186 -10.04 0.92 -14.91
N GLY A 187 -9.28 1.55 -14.05
CA GLY A 187 -9.66 2.75 -13.31
C GLY A 187 -9.67 4.03 -14.16
N THR A 188 -10.37 5.06 -13.68
CA THR A 188 -10.49 6.37 -14.35
C THR A 188 -9.54 7.41 -13.72
N LYS A 189 -9.18 8.42 -14.51
CA LYS A 189 -8.51 9.64 -13.99
C LYS A 189 -9.51 10.63 -13.43
#